data_bbe37d457b3f6cf1df4c903a394d0e49
#
_entry.id   bbe37d457b3f6cf1df4c903a394d0e49
#
_cell.length_a   1.000
_cell.length_b   1.000
_cell.length_c   1.000
_cell.angle_alpha   90.00
_cell.angle_beta   90.00
_cell.angle_gamma   90.00
#
_symmetry.space_group_name_H-M   'P 1'
#
loop_
_entity.id
_entity.type
_entity.pdbx_description
1 polymer ?
#
loop_
_entity_poly.entity_id
_entity_poly.type
_entity_poly.pdbx_seq_one_letter_code
_entity_poly.pdbx_strand_id
1 'polypeptide(L)'
;AIDGLAPGAYQLVETQAPIGYELDATPIEFEIERSQTAVVELTKENRLTPGGVVLTKIDDQSGEILQGAVFELQNREGETLQTGLTTGEDGKLAIDGLAPGTYQLVETQAPIGYELDATPIEFEIERSQTAVVELTKENRLTPGGVVLTKIDDQSGEILQGAV
;
A
#
# COMPACT_ATOMS: atom_id res chain seq x y z
N ALA A 1 35.96 -14.85 1.98
CA ALA A 1 37.19 -14.33 2.53
C ALA A 1 38.13 -13.92 1.40
N ILE A 2 38.94 -12.91 1.61
CA ILE A 2 40.03 -12.48 0.71
C ILE A 2 41.31 -12.74 1.49
N ASP A 3 42.20 -13.57 0.93
CA ASP A 3 43.43 -13.99 1.57
C ASP A 3 44.64 -13.48 0.77
N GLY A 4 45.81 -13.40 1.44
CA GLY A 4 47.09 -13.06 0.79
C GLY A 4 47.28 -11.58 0.47
N LEU A 5 46.54 -10.68 1.11
CA LEU A 5 46.74 -9.25 0.99
C LEU A 5 48.05 -8.81 1.63
N ALA A 6 48.85 -8.02 0.90
CA ALA A 6 50.05 -7.39 1.46
C ALA A 6 49.68 -6.30 2.48
N PRO A 7 50.59 -5.94 3.41
CA PRO A 7 50.35 -4.79 4.27
C PRO A 7 50.09 -3.52 3.48
N GLY A 8 48.99 -2.78 3.85
CA GLY A 8 48.57 -1.58 3.17
C GLY A 8 47.10 -1.24 3.39
N ALA A 9 46.68 -0.08 2.93
CA ALA A 9 45.30 0.36 2.98
C ALA A 9 44.50 -0.14 1.75
N TYR A 10 43.30 -0.58 2.00
CA TYR A 10 42.36 -1.15 1.02
C TYR A 10 40.95 -0.61 1.21
N GLN A 11 40.14 -0.80 0.20
CA GLN A 11 38.69 -0.56 0.28
C GLN A 11 37.94 -1.70 -0.42
N LEU A 12 36.78 -2.04 0.13
CA LEU A 12 35.80 -2.92 -0.49
C LEU A 12 34.59 -2.10 -0.93
N VAL A 13 34.16 -2.33 -2.16
CA VAL A 13 32.95 -1.69 -2.73
C VAL A 13 32.00 -2.79 -3.15
N GLU A 14 30.75 -2.70 -2.71
CA GLU A 14 29.71 -3.57 -3.21
C GLU A 14 29.35 -3.16 -4.65
N THR A 15 29.42 -4.12 -5.56
CA THR A 15 29.10 -3.90 -6.99
C THR A 15 27.78 -4.50 -7.39
N GLN A 16 27.19 -5.35 -6.53
CA GLN A 16 25.87 -5.95 -6.71
C GLN A 16 25.30 -6.30 -5.33
N ALA A 17 24.09 -5.79 -5.04
CA ALA A 17 23.37 -6.15 -3.83
C ALA A 17 22.76 -7.57 -3.92
N PRO A 18 22.49 -8.23 -2.78
CA PRO A 18 21.67 -9.43 -2.76
C PRO A 18 20.26 -9.14 -3.30
N ILE A 19 19.58 -10.19 -3.79
CA ILE A 19 18.20 -10.07 -4.30
C ILE A 19 17.29 -9.52 -3.19
N GLY A 20 16.50 -8.48 -3.52
CA GLY A 20 15.57 -7.81 -2.61
C GLY A 20 16.22 -6.76 -1.70
N TYR A 21 17.47 -6.38 -1.97
CA TYR A 21 18.18 -5.32 -1.24
C TYR A 21 18.66 -4.21 -2.18
N GLU A 22 18.74 -3.01 -1.66
CA GLU A 22 19.33 -1.86 -2.36
C GLU A 22 20.85 -1.96 -2.37
N LEU A 23 21.49 -1.58 -3.50
CA LEU A 23 22.94 -1.49 -3.58
C LEU A 23 23.45 -0.33 -2.73
N ASP A 24 24.36 -0.63 -1.82
CA ASP A 24 25.16 0.37 -1.11
C ASP A 24 26.61 0.34 -1.59
N ALA A 25 26.91 1.18 -2.57
CA ALA A 25 28.26 1.29 -3.15
C ALA A 25 29.23 2.12 -2.29
N THR A 26 28.87 2.50 -1.06
CA THR A 26 29.78 3.20 -0.14
C THR A 26 30.96 2.30 0.20
N PRO A 27 32.22 2.72 -0.05
CA PRO A 27 33.38 1.90 0.27
C PRO A 27 33.53 1.64 1.77
N ILE A 28 33.96 0.44 2.13
CA ILE A 28 34.49 0.13 3.46
C ILE A 28 36.00 0.17 3.37
N GLU A 29 36.61 1.06 4.10
CA GLU A 29 38.07 1.19 4.18
C GLU A 29 38.63 0.31 5.31
N PHE A 30 39.78 -0.36 5.09
CA PHE A 30 40.48 -1.16 6.07
C PHE A 30 41.97 -1.19 5.78
N GLU A 31 42.76 -1.52 6.80
CA GLU A 31 44.22 -1.63 6.68
C GLU A 31 44.69 -3.02 7.09
N ILE A 32 45.67 -3.55 6.36
CA ILE A 32 46.45 -4.75 6.73
C ILE A 32 47.75 -4.27 7.29
N GLU A 33 48.00 -4.52 8.57
CA GLU A 33 49.23 -4.15 9.24
C GLU A 33 50.36 -5.15 8.97
N ARG A 34 51.67 -4.72 9.05
CA ARG A 34 52.85 -5.53 8.73
C ARG A 34 53.02 -6.76 9.60
N SER A 35 52.47 -6.78 10.79
CA SER A 35 52.64 -7.88 11.74
C SER A 35 51.29 -8.51 12.12
N GLN A 36 50.27 -8.28 11.29
CA GLN A 36 48.94 -8.77 11.58
C GLN A 36 48.86 -10.28 11.47
N THR A 37 48.42 -10.93 12.55
CA THR A 37 48.19 -12.39 12.59
C THR A 37 46.70 -12.73 12.61
N ALA A 38 45.82 -11.77 12.93
CA ALA A 38 44.38 -11.92 12.94
C ALA A 38 43.77 -11.42 11.64
N VAL A 39 42.68 -12.05 11.22
CA VAL A 39 41.87 -11.60 10.08
C VAL A 39 41.12 -10.31 10.45
N VAL A 40 41.05 -9.33 9.54
CA VAL A 40 40.19 -8.16 9.70
C VAL A 40 38.77 -8.60 9.40
N GLU A 41 37.87 -8.41 10.36
CA GLU A 41 36.45 -8.68 10.21
C GLU A 41 35.71 -7.38 9.87
N LEU A 42 34.96 -7.39 8.78
CA LEU A 42 34.19 -6.25 8.30
C LEU A 42 32.71 -6.64 8.18
N THR A 43 31.80 -5.71 8.52
CA THR A 43 30.36 -5.87 8.35
C THR A 43 29.83 -4.79 7.43
N LYS A 44 28.94 -5.17 6.51
CA LYS A 44 28.23 -4.28 5.60
C LYS A 44 26.74 -4.59 5.68
N GLU A 45 25.93 -3.57 5.85
CA GLU A 45 24.47 -3.69 5.91
C GLU A 45 23.85 -3.21 4.59
N ASN A 46 22.80 -3.90 4.14
CA ASN A 46 21.97 -3.46 3.02
C ASN A 46 20.53 -3.23 3.48
N ARG A 47 19.88 -2.24 2.87
CA ARG A 47 18.47 -1.95 3.09
C ARG A 47 17.61 -2.83 2.17
N LEU A 48 16.47 -3.35 2.67
CA LEU A 48 15.47 -4.01 1.84
C LEU A 48 14.90 -3.02 0.82
N THR A 49 14.75 -3.47 -0.43
CA THR A 49 14.07 -2.70 -1.48
C THR A 49 12.59 -2.56 -1.13
N PRO A 50 12.06 -1.34 -0.99
CA PRO A 50 10.65 -1.13 -0.72
C PRO A 50 9.80 -1.44 -1.96
N GLY A 51 8.55 -1.83 -1.72
CA GLY A 51 7.54 -2.02 -2.76
C GLY A 51 6.42 -1.01 -2.68
N GLY A 52 5.41 -1.18 -3.53
CA GLY A 52 4.22 -0.33 -3.58
C GLY A 52 2.96 -1.10 -3.91
N VAL A 53 1.81 -0.47 -3.68
CA VAL A 53 0.48 -0.96 -4.01
C VAL A 53 -0.35 0.14 -4.67
N VAL A 54 -1.17 -0.24 -5.66
CA VAL A 54 -2.18 0.63 -6.26
C VAL A 54 -3.53 -0.04 -6.12
N LEU A 55 -4.45 0.64 -5.43
CA LEU A 55 -5.86 0.24 -5.34
C LEU A 55 -6.67 1.03 -6.38
N THR A 56 -7.50 0.34 -7.16
CA THR A 56 -8.52 0.95 -8.02
C THR A 56 -9.89 0.74 -7.40
N LYS A 57 -10.63 1.83 -7.22
CA LYS A 57 -11.99 1.84 -6.66
C LYS A 57 -13.02 1.91 -7.79
N ILE A 58 -13.99 1.00 -7.79
CA ILE A 58 -15.01 0.91 -8.85
C ILE A 58 -16.41 0.68 -8.28
N ASP A 59 -17.41 1.00 -9.11
CA ASP A 59 -18.81 0.62 -8.91
C ASP A 59 -19.01 -0.88 -9.19
N ASP A 60 -19.74 -1.60 -8.34
CA ASP A 60 -19.93 -3.06 -8.39
C ASP A 60 -20.74 -3.55 -9.61
N GLN A 61 -21.49 -2.66 -10.26
CA GLN A 61 -22.37 -3.01 -11.39
C GLN A 61 -21.87 -2.45 -12.72
N SER A 62 -21.47 -1.17 -12.73
CA SER A 62 -21.05 -0.50 -13.96
C SER A 62 -19.56 -0.63 -14.25
N GLY A 63 -18.73 -0.87 -13.21
CA GLY A 63 -17.28 -0.84 -13.30
C GLY A 63 -16.69 0.57 -13.44
N GLU A 64 -17.52 1.62 -13.29
CA GLU A 64 -17.03 3.01 -13.31
C GLU A 64 -16.08 3.27 -12.14
N ILE A 65 -15.04 4.09 -12.39
CA ILE A 65 -14.07 4.48 -11.37
C ILE A 65 -14.71 5.43 -10.35
N LEU A 66 -14.32 5.26 -9.07
CA LEU A 66 -14.88 6.02 -7.95
C LEU A 66 -13.80 6.80 -7.21
N GLN A 67 -13.91 8.14 -7.21
CA GLN A 67 -13.08 9.01 -6.40
C GLN A 67 -13.68 9.25 -5.01
N GLY A 68 -12.82 9.62 -4.05
CA GLY A 68 -13.24 10.08 -2.72
C GLY A 68 -13.52 8.97 -1.71
N ALA A 69 -13.23 7.71 -2.02
CA ALA A 69 -13.15 6.65 -1.02
C ALA A 69 -11.93 6.90 -0.11
N VAL A 70 -12.09 6.74 1.20
CA VAL A 70 -11.01 6.93 2.17
C VAL A 70 -10.65 5.60 2.82
N PHE A 71 -9.35 5.32 2.93
CA PHE A 71 -8.80 4.07 3.47
C PHE A 71 -7.82 4.32 4.60
N GLU A 72 -7.62 3.28 5.40
CA GLU A 72 -6.50 3.10 6.30
C GLU A 72 -5.62 1.95 5.79
N LEU A 73 -4.30 2.14 5.89
CA LEU A 73 -3.33 1.06 5.74
C LEU A 73 -3.03 0.49 7.13
N GLN A 74 -3.14 -0.82 7.26
CA GLN A 74 -2.86 -1.55 8.49
C GLN A 74 -1.82 -2.65 8.23
N ASN A 75 -1.09 -3.04 9.29
CA ASN A 75 -0.25 -4.25 9.26
C ASN A 75 -1.12 -5.51 9.41
N ARG A 76 -0.48 -6.68 9.38
CA ARG A 76 -1.16 -7.98 9.54
C ARG A 76 -1.91 -8.12 10.86
N GLU A 77 -1.45 -7.47 11.91
CA GLU A 77 -2.04 -7.49 13.25
C GLU A 77 -3.26 -6.55 13.38
N GLY A 78 -3.55 -5.75 12.35
CA GLY A 78 -4.64 -4.77 12.32
C GLY A 78 -4.25 -3.42 12.96
N GLU A 79 -2.97 -3.17 13.20
CA GLU A 79 -2.51 -1.87 13.67
C GLU A 79 -2.45 -0.89 12.50
N THR A 80 -3.03 0.30 12.68
CA THR A 80 -3.07 1.35 11.66
C THR A 80 -1.71 1.99 11.50
N LEU A 81 -1.18 1.94 10.27
CA LEU A 81 0.09 2.55 9.88
C LEU A 81 -0.10 3.92 9.23
N GLN A 82 -1.15 4.09 8.41
CA GLN A 82 -1.50 5.33 7.74
C GLN A 82 -3.02 5.50 7.68
N THR A 83 -3.49 6.75 7.72
CA THR A 83 -4.92 7.12 7.65
C THR A 83 -5.17 8.18 6.58
N GLY A 84 -6.43 8.37 6.20
CA GLY A 84 -6.83 9.43 5.28
C GLY A 84 -6.36 9.22 3.83
N LEU A 85 -6.06 7.99 3.46
CA LEU A 85 -5.65 7.61 2.12
C LEU A 85 -6.87 7.66 1.20
N THR A 86 -6.89 8.57 0.23
CA THR A 86 -8.10 8.87 -0.56
C THR A 86 -7.90 8.54 -2.04
N THR A 87 -8.90 7.92 -2.68
CA THR A 87 -8.88 7.68 -4.13
C THR A 87 -9.05 8.99 -4.90
N GLY A 88 -8.17 9.21 -5.89
CA GLY A 88 -8.16 10.39 -6.76
C GLY A 88 -9.25 10.39 -7.83
N GLU A 89 -9.21 11.37 -8.73
CA GLU A 89 -10.12 11.50 -9.88
C GLU A 89 -10.05 10.32 -10.85
N ASP A 90 -8.92 9.61 -10.87
CA ASP A 90 -8.70 8.39 -11.64
C ASP A 90 -9.18 7.12 -10.91
N GLY A 91 -9.87 7.28 -9.77
CA GLY A 91 -10.33 6.18 -8.92
C GLY A 91 -9.21 5.40 -8.23
N LYS A 92 -7.97 5.91 -8.24
CA LYS A 92 -6.82 5.19 -7.73
C LYS A 92 -6.28 5.77 -6.43
N LEU A 93 -5.73 4.88 -5.61
CA LEU A 93 -4.94 5.15 -4.42
C LEU A 93 -3.62 4.42 -4.58
N ALA A 94 -2.50 5.16 -4.58
CA ALA A 94 -1.15 4.60 -4.64
C ALA A 94 -0.42 4.78 -3.31
N ILE A 95 0.28 3.75 -2.86
CA ILE A 95 1.13 3.78 -1.67
C ILE A 95 2.48 3.17 -2.04
N ASP A 96 3.54 3.93 -1.84
CA ASP A 96 4.91 3.52 -2.12
C ASP A 96 5.73 3.42 -0.84
N GLY A 97 6.92 2.84 -0.94
CA GLY A 97 7.88 2.79 0.16
C GLY A 97 7.55 1.77 1.25
N LEU A 98 6.70 0.78 0.94
CA LEU A 98 6.35 -0.28 1.88
C LEU A 98 7.48 -1.31 1.99
N ALA A 99 7.87 -1.63 3.22
CA ALA A 99 8.79 -2.73 3.48
C ALA A 99 8.14 -4.06 3.08
N PRO A 100 8.93 -5.10 2.72
CA PRO A 100 8.38 -6.44 2.53
C PRO A 100 7.60 -6.93 3.75
N GLY A 101 6.38 -7.43 3.51
CA GLY A 101 5.46 -7.86 4.56
C GLY A 101 4.01 -7.94 4.10
N THR A 102 3.13 -8.38 4.99
CA THR A 102 1.69 -8.47 4.76
C THR A 102 0.98 -7.24 5.33
N TYR A 103 0.08 -6.69 4.55
CA TYR A 103 -0.68 -5.48 4.85
C TYR A 103 -2.16 -5.68 4.52
N GLN A 104 -2.99 -4.76 5.00
CA GLN A 104 -4.40 -4.69 4.60
C GLN A 104 -4.84 -3.23 4.44
N LEU A 105 -5.74 -2.99 3.48
CA LEU A 105 -6.45 -1.73 3.31
C LEU A 105 -7.89 -1.90 3.79
N VAL A 106 -8.33 -0.98 4.63
CA VAL A 106 -9.69 -0.93 5.18
C VAL A 106 -10.36 0.37 4.75
N GLU A 107 -11.52 0.28 4.10
CA GLU A 107 -12.29 1.47 3.75
C GLU A 107 -12.93 2.06 5.01
N THR A 108 -12.67 3.34 5.28
CA THR A 108 -13.23 4.08 6.43
C THR A 108 -14.31 5.06 6.02
N GLN A 109 -14.35 5.43 4.73
CA GLN A 109 -15.41 6.25 4.15
C GLN A 109 -15.64 5.86 2.69
N ALA A 110 -16.89 5.54 2.35
CA ALA A 110 -17.28 5.27 0.96
C ALA A 110 -17.36 6.56 0.12
N PRO A 111 -17.25 6.46 -1.22
CA PRO A 111 -17.59 7.56 -2.12
C PRO A 111 -19.02 8.06 -1.90
N ILE A 112 -19.26 9.32 -2.25
CA ILE A 112 -20.63 9.90 -2.10
C ILE A 112 -21.63 9.10 -2.92
N GLY A 113 -22.74 8.67 -2.26
CA GLY A 113 -23.79 7.89 -2.88
C GLY A 113 -23.58 6.38 -2.85
N TYR A 114 -22.52 5.90 -2.19
CA TYR A 114 -22.19 4.49 -2.07
C TYR A 114 -22.26 3.99 -0.63
N GLU A 115 -22.51 2.70 -0.46
CA GLU A 115 -22.46 2.03 0.84
C GLU A 115 -21.02 1.72 1.23
N LEU A 116 -20.69 1.93 2.51
CA LEU A 116 -19.37 1.57 3.06
C LEU A 116 -19.19 0.04 3.08
N ASP A 117 -18.09 -0.44 2.53
CA ASP A 117 -17.61 -1.81 2.70
C ASP A 117 -16.27 -1.82 3.45
N ALA A 118 -16.34 -1.95 4.77
CA ALA A 118 -15.18 -2.00 5.65
C ALA A 118 -14.46 -3.37 5.67
N THR A 119 -14.83 -4.31 4.79
CA THR A 119 -14.11 -5.59 4.66
C THR A 119 -12.66 -5.32 4.24
N PRO A 120 -11.65 -5.76 5.01
CA PRO A 120 -10.25 -5.56 4.65
C PRO A 120 -9.89 -6.24 3.33
N ILE A 121 -9.02 -5.61 2.55
CA ILE A 121 -8.36 -6.23 1.40
C ILE A 121 -6.89 -6.44 1.74
N GLU A 122 -6.49 -7.71 1.85
CA GLU A 122 -5.12 -8.09 2.21
C GLU A 122 -4.22 -8.14 0.97
N PHE A 123 -2.95 -7.79 1.16
CA PHE A 123 -1.92 -7.90 0.13
C PHE A 123 -0.53 -8.10 0.76
N GLU A 124 0.41 -8.58 -0.05
CA GLU A 124 1.79 -8.83 0.36
C GLU A 124 2.77 -8.04 -0.51
N ILE A 125 3.76 -7.43 0.11
CA ILE A 125 4.95 -6.87 -0.54
C ILE A 125 6.06 -7.91 -0.41
N GLU A 126 6.46 -8.52 -1.53
CA GLU A 126 7.52 -9.52 -1.56
C GLU A 126 8.92 -8.88 -1.56
N ARG A 127 9.93 -9.57 -1.02
CA ARG A 127 11.33 -9.09 -0.92
C ARG A 127 11.97 -8.76 -2.28
N SER A 128 11.51 -9.34 -3.35
CA SER A 128 12.07 -9.17 -4.69
C SER A 128 11.08 -8.53 -5.66
N GLN A 129 10.09 -7.84 -5.11
CA GLN A 129 9.02 -7.28 -5.92
C GLN A 129 9.56 -6.20 -6.85
N THR A 130 9.39 -6.42 -8.15
CA THR A 130 9.77 -5.47 -9.22
C THR A 130 8.58 -4.71 -9.78
N ALA A 131 7.36 -5.18 -9.51
CA ALA A 131 6.11 -4.57 -9.94
C ALA A 131 5.28 -4.13 -8.73
N VAL A 132 4.47 -3.10 -8.91
CA VAL A 132 3.49 -2.63 -7.91
C VAL A 132 2.39 -3.67 -7.76
N VAL A 133 1.90 -3.92 -6.54
CA VAL A 133 0.71 -4.76 -6.31
C VAL A 133 -0.51 -4.01 -6.79
N GLU A 134 -1.33 -4.63 -7.62
CA GLU A 134 -2.59 -4.04 -8.11
C GLU A 134 -3.78 -4.68 -7.39
N LEU A 135 -4.64 -3.85 -6.82
CA LEU A 135 -5.85 -4.24 -6.10
C LEU A 135 -7.06 -3.56 -6.70
N THR A 136 -8.22 -4.19 -6.57
CA THR A 136 -9.52 -3.60 -6.92
C THR A 136 -10.48 -3.76 -5.75
N LYS A 137 -11.21 -2.69 -5.42
CA LYS A 137 -12.26 -2.68 -4.39
C LYS A 137 -13.53 -2.09 -4.97
N GLU A 138 -14.64 -2.79 -4.80
CA GLU A 138 -15.96 -2.40 -5.29
C GLU A 138 -16.80 -1.75 -4.18
N ASN A 139 -17.69 -0.80 -4.53
CA ASN A 139 -18.80 -0.38 -3.68
C ASN A 139 -20.11 -0.47 -4.43
N ARG A 140 -21.17 -0.69 -3.65
CA ARG A 140 -22.55 -0.70 -4.11
C ARG A 140 -23.18 0.69 -3.94
N LEU A 141 -23.95 1.11 -4.93
CA LEU A 141 -24.78 2.31 -4.80
C LEU A 141 -25.77 2.19 -3.63
N THR A 142 -25.88 3.26 -2.86
CA THR A 142 -26.90 3.36 -1.81
C THR A 142 -28.29 3.37 -2.44
N PRO A 143 -29.19 2.42 -2.12
CA PRO A 143 -30.50 2.40 -2.70
C PRO A 143 -31.34 3.59 -2.24
N GLY A 144 -32.06 4.20 -3.17
CA GLY A 144 -33.03 5.27 -2.89
C GLY A 144 -34.45 4.74 -2.73
N GLY A 145 -35.30 5.53 -2.11
CA GLY A 145 -36.73 5.24 -1.98
C GLY A 145 -37.60 6.45 -2.34
N VAL A 146 -38.82 6.19 -2.71
CA VAL A 146 -39.83 7.24 -2.95
C VAL A 146 -41.06 6.96 -2.08
N VAL A 147 -41.62 8.02 -1.51
CA VAL A 147 -42.89 7.99 -0.82
C VAL A 147 -43.84 8.96 -1.57
N LEU A 148 -44.94 8.44 -2.05
CA LEU A 148 -46.00 9.25 -2.63
C LEU A 148 -47.17 9.37 -1.63
N THR A 149 -47.49 10.59 -1.23
CA THR A 149 -48.71 10.88 -0.47
C THR A 149 -49.75 11.46 -1.42
N LYS A 150 -50.89 10.79 -1.55
CA LYS A 150 -52.03 11.30 -2.31
C LYS A 150 -52.88 12.15 -1.40
N ILE A 151 -53.18 13.37 -1.81
CA ILE A 151 -54.01 14.30 -1.04
C ILE A 151 -55.19 14.82 -1.92
N ASP A 152 -56.26 15.19 -1.26
CA ASP A 152 -57.35 15.95 -1.86
C ASP A 152 -56.87 17.39 -2.17
N ASP A 153 -57.20 17.89 -3.36
CA ASP A 153 -56.73 19.19 -3.86
C ASP A 153 -57.37 20.41 -3.21
N GLN A 154 -58.50 20.22 -2.53
CA GLN A 154 -59.27 21.31 -1.86
C GLN A 154 -59.10 21.26 -0.35
N SER A 155 -59.20 20.08 0.25
CA SER A 155 -59.15 19.92 1.71
C SER A 155 -57.71 19.61 2.25
N GLY A 156 -56.83 19.10 1.40
CA GLY A 156 -55.49 18.63 1.80
C GLY A 156 -55.51 17.31 2.58
N GLU A 157 -56.67 16.64 2.68
CA GLU A 157 -56.79 15.36 3.38
C GLU A 157 -56.09 14.24 2.62
N ILE A 158 -55.47 13.28 3.38
CA ILE A 158 -54.82 12.12 2.80
C ILE A 158 -55.83 11.17 2.18
N LEU A 159 -55.63 10.87 0.89
CA LEU A 159 -56.50 9.95 0.14
C LEU A 159 -55.87 8.53 0.17
N GLN A 160 -56.68 7.56 0.62
CA GLN A 160 -56.33 6.15 0.63
C GLN A 160 -56.86 5.44 -0.61
N GLY A 161 -56.20 4.32 -1.01
CA GLY A 161 -56.66 3.44 -2.08
C GLY A 161 -56.36 3.93 -3.50
N ALA A 162 -55.44 4.91 -3.68
CA ALA A 162 -54.91 5.23 -5.00
C ALA A 162 -53.99 4.09 -5.49
N VAL A 163 -54.26 3.61 -6.73
CA VAL A 163 -53.47 2.56 -7.40
C VAL A 163 -52.75 3.18 -8.59
#